data_3dfe614cb92fa59669def77a41119fa7
#
_entry.id   3dfe614cb92fa59669def77a41119fa7
#
_cell.length_a   1.000
_cell.length_b   1.000
_cell.length_c   1.000
_cell.angle_alpha   90.00
_cell.angle_beta   90.00
_cell.angle_gamma   90.00
#
_symmetry.space_group_name_H-M   'P 1'
#
loop_
_entity.id
_entity.type
_entity.pdbx_description
1 polymer ?
#
loop_
_entity_poly.entity_id
_entity_poly.type
_entity_poly.pdbx_seq_one_letter_code
_entity_poly.pdbx_strand_id
1 'polypeptide(L)'
;MLSIILDRNKKNEDNINKKIFACIDDDKSFIFNAGAGSGKTYSLIKSLKYIITNKGEPLKYHNNRVICITYTNVAAEEIKQRLGNTSLVMISTIHERMWDIIQSYQPQLVEIHLEKLKSEIGLLEAKISNDKIFANYRLLSDESKQAFFEIMLDNKNLFYGEYNKSASEIKASFAEKLGNFVAILKNIDSFKKITTSLFKLNNYRKCVLAIEQSKCNYDRVVYDARYNNDSLHKMRISHDTLLEYAKKIVLNYDVLKQIIIDKYPYIFVDEYQDTNPYVIDILTSLVQYSKKINHPVCVGYFGDNVQNIYNSGIGDKIYSHIEGFEEINKNF
;
A
#
# COMPACT_ATOMS: atom_id res chain seq x y z
N MET A 1 -14.97 9.00 46.21
CA MET A 1 -13.72 8.58 45.49
C MET A 1 -13.94 8.43 44.00
N LEU A 2 -14.95 7.67 43.53
CA LEU A 2 -15.25 7.49 42.09
C LEU A 2 -15.57 8.82 41.35
N SER A 3 -16.33 9.75 41.97
CA SER A 3 -16.66 11.04 41.36
C SER A 3 -15.43 11.94 41.14
N ILE A 4 -14.48 11.93 42.09
CA ILE A 4 -13.23 12.71 41.99
C ILE A 4 -12.31 12.15 40.89
N ILE A 5 -12.28 10.82 40.73
CA ILE A 5 -11.50 10.16 39.64
C ILE A 5 -12.12 10.46 38.26
N LEU A 6 -13.44 10.42 38.16
CA LEU A 6 -14.17 10.76 36.93
C LEU A 6 -13.98 12.24 36.55
N ASP A 7 -14.02 13.16 37.50
CA ASP A 7 -13.77 14.60 37.27
C ASP A 7 -12.32 14.87 36.85
N ARG A 8 -11.36 14.16 37.44
CA ARG A 8 -9.93 14.28 37.10
C ARG A 8 -9.64 13.74 35.67
N ASN A 9 -10.24 12.60 35.30
CA ASN A 9 -10.12 12.04 33.99
C ASN A 9 -10.73 12.95 32.91
N LYS A 10 -11.92 13.53 33.18
CA LYS A 10 -12.59 14.47 32.29
C LYS A 10 -11.76 15.75 32.07
N LYS A 11 -11.16 16.26 33.12
CA LYS A 11 -10.28 17.44 33.08
C LYS A 11 -8.99 17.18 32.26
N ASN A 12 -8.41 15.98 32.41
CA ASN A 12 -7.25 15.55 31.59
C ASN A 12 -7.62 15.39 30.12
N GLU A 13 -8.76 14.82 29.81
CA GLU A 13 -9.23 14.68 28.39
C GLU A 13 -9.49 16.04 27.77
N ASP A 14 -10.08 16.98 28.48
CA ASP A 14 -10.31 18.34 27.98
C ASP A 14 -9.00 19.08 27.72
N ASN A 15 -7.97 18.90 28.57
CA ASN A 15 -6.64 19.48 28.33
C ASN A 15 -5.93 18.89 27.11
N ILE A 16 -6.03 17.59 26.89
CA ILE A 16 -5.47 16.92 25.72
C ILE A 16 -6.15 17.42 24.45
N ASN A 17 -7.48 17.44 24.42
CA ASN A 17 -8.22 17.93 23.27
C ASN A 17 -7.88 19.42 22.98
N LYS A 18 -7.69 20.25 24.00
CA LYS A 18 -7.22 21.64 23.82
C LYS A 18 -5.86 21.72 23.11
N LYS A 19 -4.90 20.84 23.46
CA LYS A 19 -3.60 20.80 22.79
C LYS A 19 -3.75 20.39 21.32
N ILE A 20 -4.57 19.37 21.03
CA ILE A 20 -4.86 18.95 19.67
C ILE A 20 -5.50 20.10 18.87
N PHE A 21 -6.48 20.80 19.46
CA PHE A 21 -7.14 21.92 18.81
C PHE A 21 -6.18 23.09 18.54
N ALA A 22 -5.26 23.37 19.47
CA ALA A 22 -4.22 24.37 19.26
C ALA A 22 -3.31 23.99 18.06
N CYS A 23 -2.92 22.71 17.92
CA CYS A 23 -2.19 22.25 16.74
C CYS A 23 -2.99 22.45 15.45
N ILE A 24 -4.30 22.17 15.48
CA ILE A 24 -5.19 22.38 14.32
C ILE A 24 -5.32 23.86 13.97
N ASP A 25 -5.42 24.75 14.97
CA ASP A 25 -5.54 26.19 14.77
C ASP A 25 -4.26 26.82 14.23
N ASP A 26 -3.10 26.31 14.69
CA ASP A 26 -1.77 26.75 14.24
C ASP A 26 -1.29 26.01 12.99
N ASP A 27 -2.11 25.15 12.36
CA ASP A 27 -1.78 24.29 11.21
C ASP A 27 -0.51 23.43 11.44
N LYS A 28 -0.26 23.05 12.70
CA LYS A 28 0.88 22.21 13.11
C LYS A 28 0.51 20.74 13.04
N SER A 29 1.39 19.95 12.48
CA SER A 29 1.25 18.49 12.50
C SER A 29 1.60 17.92 13.88
N PHE A 30 0.92 16.84 14.29
CA PHE A 30 1.08 16.26 15.62
C PHE A 30 0.95 14.74 15.65
N ILE A 31 1.48 14.13 16.72
CA ILE A 31 1.25 12.74 17.08
C ILE A 31 0.52 12.71 18.41
N PHE A 32 -0.61 12.01 18.45
CA PHE A 32 -1.34 11.72 19.67
C PHE A 32 -1.18 10.26 20.06
N ASN A 33 -0.39 10.02 21.10
CA ASN A 33 -0.15 8.70 21.69
C ASN A 33 -1.08 8.45 22.87
N ALA A 34 -1.81 7.36 22.78
CA ALA A 34 -2.70 6.96 23.84
C ALA A 34 -2.90 5.43 23.82
N GLY A 35 -2.81 4.78 24.97
CA GLY A 35 -2.93 3.33 25.12
C GLY A 35 -4.29 2.78 24.71
N ALA A 36 -4.43 1.44 24.69
CA ALA A 36 -5.71 0.79 24.40
C ALA A 36 -6.83 1.28 25.32
N GLY A 37 -8.02 1.53 24.77
CA GLY A 37 -9.17 1.99 25.54
C GLY A 37 -9.07 3.42 26.07
N SER A 38 -8.02 4.16 25.79
CA SER A 38 -7.77 5.52 26.28
C SER A 38 -8.56 6.61 25.58
N GLY A 39 -9.41 6.27 24.60
CA GLY A 39 -10.23 7.23 23.88
C GLY A 39 -9.58 7.86 22.63
N LYS A 40 -8.63 7.19 21.96
CA LYS A 40 -8.04 7.64 20.69
C LYS A 40 -9.09 8.04 19.65
N THR A 41 -9.99 7.10 19.32
CA THR A 41 -11.09 7.33 18.37
C THR A 41 -12.02 8.47 18.84
N TYR A 42 -12.23 8.63 20.15
CA TYR A 42 -13.00 9.74 20.68
C TYR A 42 -12.31 11.09 20.43
N SER A 43 -11.01 11.20 20.70
CA SER A 43 -10.23 12.42 20.43
C SER A 43 -10.16 12.71 18.93
N LEU A 44 -10.01 11.69 18.07
CA LEU A 44 -10.08 11.83 16.62
C LEU A 44 -11.43 12.42 16.18
N ILE A 45 -12.54 11.84 16.63
CA ILE A 45 -13.88 12.32 16.29
C ILE A 45 -14.12 13.74 16.81
N LYS A 46 -13.66 14.07 18.02
CA LYS A 46 -13.71 15.45 18.56
C LYS A 46 -12.92 16.42 17.68
N SER A 47 -11.74 16.03 17.22
CA SER A 47 -10.91 16.85 16.32
C SER A 47 -11.58 17.09 14.97
N LEU A 48 -12.20 16.06 14.38
CA LEU A 48 -12.98 16.19 13.15
C LEU A 48 -14.19 17.12 13.34
N LYS A 49 -14.93 16.98 14.45
CA LYS A 49 -16.06 17.87 14.80
C LYS A 49 -15.60 19.29 15.03
N TYR A 50 -14.44 19.48 15.68
CA TYR A 50 -13.83 20.79 15.88
C TYR A 50 -13.54 21.48 14.54
N ILE A 51 -12.93 20.80 13.58
CA ILE A 51 -12.66 21.34 12.24
C ILE A 51 -13.98 21.67 11.52
N ILE A 52 -14.98 20.78 11.55
CA ILE A 52 -16.28 21.03 10.90
C ILE A 52 -16.92 22.31 11.46
N THR A 53 -16.85 22.52 12.78
CA THR A 53 -17.49 23.66 13.44
C THR A 53 -16.71 24.97 13.21
N ASN A 54 -15.37 24.96 13.32
CA ASN A 54 -14.56 26.17 13.35
C ASN A 54 -13.90 26.52 12.01
N LYS A 55 -13.65 25.52 11.16
CA LYS A 55 -13.00 25.68 9.84
C LYS A 55 -13.93 25.28 8.68
N GLY A 56 -15.17 24.86 8.96
CA GLY A 56 -16.07 24.29 7.95
C GLY A 56 -16.47 25.26 6.84
N GLU A 57 -16.73 26.53 7.16
CA GLU A 57 -17.10 27.52 6.14
C GLU A 57 -15.95 27.85 5.18
N PRO A 58 -14.71 28.14 5.65
CA PRO A 58 -13.55 28.28 4.76
C PRO A 58 -13.32 27.05 3.88
N LEU A 59 -13.42 25.85 4.45
CA LEU A 59 -13.24 24.60 3.70
C LEU A 59 -14.28 24.45 2.58
N LYS A 60 -15.54 24.76 2.84
CA LYS A 60 -16.61 24.74 1.82
C LYS A 60 -16.35 25.77 0.73
N TYR A 61 -15.99 26.99 1.11
CA TYR A 61 -15.75 28.09 0.18
C TYR A 61 -14.63 27.74 -0.82
N HIS A 62 -13.55 27.11 -0.34
CA HIS A 62 -12.42 26.69 -1.19
C HIS A 62 -12.59 25.28 -1.79
N ASN A 63 -13.74 24.63 -1.57
CA ASN A 63 -13.96 23.22 -1.96
C ASN A 63 -12.91 22.24 -1.40
N ASN A 64 -12.39 22.57 -0.22
CA ASN A 64 -11.41 21.76 0.50
C ASN A 64 -12.13 20.71 1.36
N ARG A 65 -11.42 19.64 1.69
CA ARG A 65 -11.95 18.54 2.52
C ARG A 65 -10.90 18.07 3.52
N VAL A 66 -11.37 17.45 4.57
CA VAL A 66 -10.54 16.74 5.55
C VAL A 66 -10.44 15.28 5.14
N ILE A 67 -9.25 14.70 5.17
CA ILE A 67 -9.06 13.26 5.03
C ILE A 67 -8.95 12.63 6.43
N CYS A 68 -9.69 11.54 6.64
CA CYS A 68 -9.53 10.66 7.78
C CYS A 68 -9.24 9.25 7.26
N ILE A 69 -8.03 8.76 7.51
CA ILE A 69 -7.55 7.46 7.05
C ILE A 69 -7.64 6.47 8.21
N THR A 70 -8.21 5.29 7.94
CA THR A 70 -8.28 4.18 8.89
C THR A 70 -7.67 2.92 8.31
N TYR A 71 -7.38 1.94 9.16
CA TYR A 71 -6.84 0.67 8.72
C TYR A 71 -7.92 -0.26 8.13
N THR A 72 -9.15 -0.23 8.66
CA THR A 72 -10.23 -1.15 8.28
C THR A 72 -11.51 -0.42 7.85
N ASN A 73 -12.30 -1.07 7.00
CA ASN A 73 -13.63 -0.58 6.62
C ASN A 73 -14.57 -0.47 7.83
N VAL A 74 -14.43 -1.36 8.82
CA VAL A 74 -15.24 -1.34 10.05
C VAL A 74 -14.97 -0.07 10.85
N ALA A 75 -13.69 0.30 11.04
CA ALA A 75 -13.30 1.54 11.71
C ALA A 75 -13.78 2.77 10.93
N ALA A 76 -13.67 2.75 9.59
CA ALA A 76 -14.17 3.84 8.75
C ALA A 76 -15.67 4.05 8.95
N GLU A 77 -16.44 2.97 8.98
CA GLU A 77 -17.89 3.03 9.15
C GLU A 77 -18.28 3.50 10.55
N GLU A 78 -17.59 3.04 11.60
CA GLU A 78 -17.79 3.51 12.98
C GLU A 78 -17.56 5.03 13.10
N ILE A 79 -16.47 5.55 12.49
CA ILE A 79 -16.19 6.99 12.51
C ILE A 79 -17.29 7.75 11.75
N LYS A 80 -17.74 7.28 10.60
CA LYS A 80 -18.84 7.88 9.82
C LYS A 80 -20.12 7.96 10.65
N GLN A 81 -20.51 6.88 11.32
CA GLN A 81 -21.71 6.85 12.16
C GLN A 81 -21.64 7.84 13.32
N ARG A 82 -20.48 7.92 13.99
CA ARG A 82 -20.28 8.83 15.13
C ARG A 82 -20.11 10.30 14.74
N LEU A 83 -19.60 10.55 13.53
CA LEU A 83 -19.42 11.91 13.01
C LEU A 83 -20.72 12.48 12.48
N GLY A 84 -21.61 11.64 11.94
CA GLY A 84 -22.81 12.01 11.21
C GLY A 84 -22.53 12.34 9.75
N ASN A 85 -23.60 12.61 9.00
CA ASN A 85 -23.50 12.94 7.57
C ASN A 85 -22.82 14.30 7.35
N THR A 86 -21.61 14.27 6.78
CA THR A 86 -20.88 15.47 6.37
C THR A 86 -20.13 15.21 5.06
N SER A 87 -20.20 16.14 4.13
CA SER A 87 -19.42 16.10 2.88
C SER A 87 -18.00 16.66 3.04
N LEU A 88 -17.72 17.30 4.19
CA LEU A 88 -16.42 17.94 4.46
C LEU A 88 -15.33 16.93 4.83
N VAL A 89 -15.69 15.77 5.39
CA VAL A 89 -14.73 14.77 5.85
C VAL A 89 -14.83 13.52 4.98
N MET A 90 -13.72 13.15 4.38
CA MET A 90 -13.58 11.92 3.58
C MET A 90 -12.95 10.84 4.44
N ILE A 91 -13.77 9.89 4.87
CA ILE A 91 -13.34 8.76 5.70
C ILE A 91 -13.25 7.52 4.82
N SER A 92 -12.07 6.90 4.78
CA SER A 92 -11.79 5.72 3.95
C SER A 92 -10.60 4.92 4.48
N THR A 93 -10.40 3.73 3.93
CA THR A 93 -9.17 2.99 4.18
C THR A 93 -7.97 3.64 3.47
N ILE A 94 -6.76 3.27 3.91
CA ILE A 94 -5.49 3.72 3.31
C ILE A 94 -5.46 3.42 1.80
N HIS A 95 -5.78 2.18 1.42
CA HIS A 95 -5.69 1.73 0.03
C HIS A 95 -6.69 2.44 -0.87
N GLU A 96 -7.92 2.58 -0.41
CA GLU A 96 -8.95 3.32 -1.12
C GLU A 96 -8.51 4.78 -1.36
N ARG A 97 -7.99 5.45 -0.33
CA ARG A 97 -7.54 6.83 -0.43
C ARG A 97 -6.34 7.00 -1.35
N MET A 98 -5.34 6.11 -1.23
CA MET A 98 -4.17 6.17 -2.10
C MET A 98 -4.55 5.94 -3.57
N TRP A 99 -5.44 4.98 -3.84
CA TRP A 99 -5.94 4.76 -5.18
C TRP A 99 -6.69 5.97 -5.74
N ASP A 100 -7.61 6.55 -4.97
CA ASP A 100 -8.34 7.77 -5.37
C ASP A 100 -7.42 8.92 -5.77
N ILE A 101 -6.29 9.07 -5.09
CA ILE A 101 -5.30 10.12 -5.36
C ILE A 101 -4.57 9.85 -6.68
N ILE A 102 -4.17 8.60 -6.95
CA ILE A 102 -3.25 8.32 -8.06
C ILE A 102 -3.91 7.74 -9.32
N GLN A 103 -5.14 7.20 -9.25
CA GLN A 103 -5.76 6.49 -10.37
C GLN A 103 -5.93 7.30 -11.66
N SER A 104 -5.99 8.62 -11.57
CA SER A 104 -6.08 9.51 -12.74
C SER A 104 -4.74 9.76 -13.44
N TYR A 105 -3.62 9.39 -12.81
CA TYR A 105 -2.27 9.58 -13.34
C TYR A 105 -1.79 8.34 -14.10
N GLN A 106 -2.60 7.87 -15.06
CA GLN A 106 -2.34 6.61 -15.76
C GLN A 106 -1.02 6.57 -16.54
N PRO A 107 -0.59 7.62 -17.25
CA PRO A 107 0.71 7.60 -17.91
C PRO A 107 1.87 7.32 -16.94
N GLN A 108 1.88 7.97 -15.78
CA GLN A 108 2.88 7.80 -14.73
C GLN A 108 2.78 6.41 -14.05
N LEU A 109 1.55 5.92 -13.86
CA LEU A 109 1.32 4.57 -13.34
C LEU A 109 1.87 3.50 -14.28
N VAL A 110 1.68 3.66 -15.58
CA VAL A 110 2.19 2.73 -16.59
C VAL A 110 3.72 2.77 -16.65
N GLU A 111 4.33 3.96 -16.55
CA GLU A 111 5.79 4.12 -16.48
C GLU A 111 6.38 3.37 -15.27
N ILE A 112 5.83 3.60 -14.08
CA ILE A 112 6.25 2.92 -12.84
C ILE A 112 6.01 1.40 -12.95
N HIS A 113 4.92 1.00 -13.57
CA HIS A 113 4.59 -0.40 -13.79
C HIS A 113 5.61 -1.08 -14.71
N LEU A 114 6.04 -0.39 -15.77
CA LEU A 114 7.09 -0.84 -16.67
C LEU A 114 8.44 -1.02 -15.95
N GLU A 115 8.82 -0.07 -15.09
CA GLU A 115 10.00 -0.18 -14.23
C GLU A 115 9.90 -1.40 -13.29
N LYS A 116 8.75 -1.59 -12.65
CA LYS A 116 8.50 -2.74 -11.77
C LYS A 116 8.63 -4.05 -12.53
N LEU A 117 8.03 -4.16 -13.72
CA LEU A 117 8.16 -5.35 -14.58
C LEU A 117 9.61 -5.63 -14.95
N LYS A 118 10.39 -4.62 -15.35
CA LYS A 118 11.81 -4.76 -15.70
C LYS A 118 12.63 -5.21 -14.47
N SER A 119 12.35 -4.68 -13.31
CA SER A 119 12.98 -5.13 -12.05
C SER A 119 12.65 -6.58 -11.72
N GLU A 120 11.38 -6.97 -11.80
CA GLU A 120 10.93 -8.36 -11.56
C GLU A 120 11.51 -9.35 -12.56
N ILE A 121 11.67 -8.95 -13.82
CA ILE A 121 12.37 -9.74 -14.85
C ILE A 121 13.81 -9.99 -14.41
N GLY A 122 14.55 -8.94 -14.03
CA GLY A 122 15.93 -9.07 -13.56
C GLY A 122 16.06 -9.99 -12.35
N LEU A 123 15.14 -9.90 -11.38
CA LEU A 123 15.11 -10.78 -10.21
C LEU A 123 14.85 -12.24 -10.60
N LEU A 124 13.93 -12.49 -11.54
CA LEU A 124 13.66 -13.85 -12.05
C LEU A 124 14.85 -14.44 -12.81
N GLU A 125 15.51 -13.64 -13.67
CA GLU A 125 16.70 -14.04 -14.41
C GLU A 125 17.88 -14.35 -13.47
N ALA A 126 18.12 -13.51 -12.46
CA ALA A 126 19.10 -13.75 -11.42
C ALA A 126 18.81 -15.04 -10.63
N LYS A 127 17.53 -15.28 -10.30
CA LYS A 127 17.09 -16.51 -9.64
C LYS A 127 17.34 -17.74 -10.50
N ILE A 128 16.99 -17.70 -11.78
CA ILE A 128 17.22 -18.80 -12.74
C ILE A 128 18.73 -19.07 -12.85
N SER A 129 19.55 -18.04 -12.84
CA SER A 129 21.01 -18.15 -12.97
C SER A 129 21.71 -18.69 -11.74
N ASN A 130 21.21 -18.42 -10.52
CA ASN A 130 21.96 -18.65 -9.29
C ASN A 130 21.34 -19.70 -8.35
N ASP A 131 20.00 -19.86 -8.33
CA ASP A 131 19.34 -20.76 -7.39
C ASP A 131 19.57 -22.23 -7.77
N LYS A 132 19.89 -23.06 -6.76
CA LYS A 132 20.12 -24.52 -6.90
C LYS A 132 18.93 -25.25 -7.52
N ILE A 133 17.73 -24.75 -7.36
CA ILE A 133 16.51 -25.32 -7.95
C ILE A 133 16.60 -25.41 -9.46
N PHE A 134 17.29 -24.49 -10.11
CA PHE A 134 17.45 -24.42 -11.56
C PHE A 134 18.70 -25.14 -12.08
N ALA A 135 19.46 -25.85 -11.25
CA ALA A 135 20.72 -26.49 -11.65
C ALA A 135 20.56 -27.38 -12.88
N ASN A 136 19.60 -28.30 -12.89
CA ASN A 136 19.36 -29.21 -14.02
C ASN A 136 18.90 -28.47 -15.27
N TYR A 137 18.15 -27.38 -15.14
CA TYR A 137 17.72 -26.55 -16.26
C TYR A 137 18.89 -25.75 -16.86
N ARG A 138 19.81 -25.25 -16.03
CA ARG A 138 21.01 -24.54 -16.50
C ARG A 138 21.98 -25.40 -17.30
N LEU A 139 22.02 -26.69 -17.04
CA LEU A 139 22.86 -27.64 -17.78
C LEU A 139 22.38 -27.90 -19.24
N LEU A 140 21.17 -27.48 -19.57
CA LEU A 140 20.65 -27.59 -20.93
C LEU A 140 21.33 -26.56 -21.84
N SER A 141 21.55 -26.92 -23.11
CA SER A 141 21.91 -25.95 -24.15
C SER A 141 20.77 -24.93 -24.35
N ASP A 142 21.05 -23.82 -25.00
CA ASP A 142 20.03 -22.79 -25.21
C ASP A 142 18.91 -23.29 -26.14
N GLU A 143 19.21 -24.10 -27.12
CA GLU A 143 18.22 -24.77 -27.97
C GLU A 143 17.34 -25.73 -27.13
N SER A 144 17.95 -26.48 -26.21
CA SER A 144 17.22 -27.39 -25.32
C SER A 144 16.34 -26.62 -24.32
N LYS A 145 16.79 -25.49 -23.83
CA LYS A 145 15.97 -24.61 -22.96
C LYS A 145 14.75 -24.06 -23.70
N GLN A 146 14.95 -23.66 -24.96
CA GLN A 146 13.87 -23.17 -25.80
C GLN A 146 12.86 -24.31 -26.09
N ALA A 147 13.34 -25.50 -26.50
CA ALA A 147 12.49 -26.67 -26.78
C ALA A 147 11.69 -27.08 -25.49
N PHE A 148 12.35 -27.12 -24.33
CA PHE A 148 11.67 -27.39 -23.08
C PHE A 148 10.55 -26.36 -22.81
N PHE A 149 10.85 -25.07 -22.99
CA PHE A 149 9.88 -24.03 -22.79
C PHE A 149 8.68 -24.11 -23.70
N GLU A 150 8.89 -24.41 -24.98
CA GLU A 150 7.82 -24.61 -25.98
C GLU A 150 6.93 -25.79 -25.62
N ILE A 151 7.51 -26.95 -25.27
CA ILE A 151 6.74 -28.10 -24.78
C ILE A 151 5.87 -27.70 -23.56
N MET A 152 6.44 -26.97 -22.60
CA MET A 152 5.70 -26.56 -21.43
C MET A 152 4.62 -25.53 -21.75
N LEU A 153 4.84 -24.65 -22.72
CA LEU A 153 3.87 -23.65 -23.15
C LEU A 153 2.66 -24.33 -23.82
N ASP A 154 2.88 -25.31 -24.68
CA ASP A 154 1.83 -26.10 -25.34
C ASP A 154 1.02 -26.92 -24.32
N ASN A 155 1.67 -27.37 -23.25
CA ASN A 155 1.02 -28.13 -22.18
C ASN A 155 0.65 -27.28 -20.94
N LYS A 156 0.53 -25.97 -21.08
CA LYS A 156 0.29 -25.05 -19.96
C LYS A 156 -0.99 -25.37 -19.18
N ASN A 157 -2.07 -25.66 -19.88
CA ASN A 157 -3.36 -26.00 -19.24
C ASN A 157 -3.26 -27.32 -18.46
N LEU A 158 -2.59 -28.33 -19.04
CA LEU A 158 -2.31 -29.58 -18.35
C LEU A 158 -1.47 -29.32 -17.09
N PHE A 159 -0.40 -28.51 -17.20
CA PHE A 159 0.46 -28.21 -16.06
C PHE A 159 -0.29 -27.61 -14.89
N TYR A 160 -1.15 -26.63 -15.12
CA TYR A 160 -1.95 -26.03 -14.04
C TYR A 160 -3.07 -26.95 -13.53
N GLY A 161 -3.66 -27.79 -14.39
CA GLY A 161 -4.64 -28.80 -13.99
C GLY A 161 -4.04 -29.89 -13.08
N GLU A 162 -2.78 -30.24 -13.31
CA GLU A 162 -2.06 -31.26 -12.55
C GLU A 162 -1.29 -30.68 -11.34
N TYR A 163 -1.21 -29.36 -11.19
CA TYR A 163 -0.30 -28.66 -10.28
C TYR A 163 -0.41 -29.14 -8.82
N ASN A 164 -1.61 -29.45 -8.36
CA ASN A 164 -1.89 -29.87 -6.98
C ASN A 164 -1.94 -31.39 -6.79
N LYS A 165 -1.69 -32.18 -7.86
CA LYS A 165 -1.66 -33.64 -7.77
C LYS A 165 -0.37 -34.15 -7.17
N SER A 166 -0.35 -35.43 -6.85
CA SER A 166 0.83 -36.11 -6.30
C SER A 166 2.01 -36.11 -7.26
N ALA A 167 3.23 -36.26 -6.74
CA ALA A 167 4.43 -36.29 -7.55
C ALA A 167 4.44 -37.44 -8.59
N SER A 168 3.83 -38.59 -8.26
CA SER A 168 3.70 -39.74 -9.18
C SER A 168 2.76 -39.44 -10.34
N GLU A 169 1.63 -38.81 -10.10
CA GLU A 169 0.68 -38.43 -11.13
C GLU A 169 1.27 -37.38 -12.09
N ILE A 170 1.93 -36.36 -11.56
CA ILE A 170 2.59 -35.36 -12.38
C ILE A 170 3.67 -35.98 -13.26
N LYS A 171 4.50 -36.89 -12.69
CA LYS A 171 5.50 -37.61 -13.49
C LYS A 171 4.87 -38.40 -14.61
N ALA A 172 3.80 -39.15 -14.35
CA ALA A 172 3.09 -39.91 -15.35
C ALA A 172 2.54 -39.03 -16.48
N SER A 173 1.93 -37.89 -16.12
CA SER A 173 1.32 -36.95 -17.09
C SER A 173 2.35 -36.26 -18.00
N PHE A 174 3.60 -36.09 -17.54
CA PHE A 174 4.62 -35.34 -18.27
C PHE A 174 5.80 -36.19 -18.80
N ALA A 175 5.96 -37.46 -18.36
CA ALA A 175 7.11 -38.28 -18.76
C ALA A 175 7.25 -38.43 -20.29
N GLU A 176 6.15 -38.79 -20.96
CA GLU A 176 6.14 -38.95 -22.42
C GLU A 176 6.34 -37.63 -23.16
N LYS A 177 5.68 -36.57 -22.67
CA LYS A 177 5.72 -35.24 -23.30
C LYS A 177 7.09 -34.58 -23.23
N LEU A 178 7.80 -34.78 -22.11
CA LEU A 178 9.12 -34.18 -21.89
C LEU A 178 10.25 -34.96 -22.54
N GLY A 179 10.07 -36.23 -22.92
CA GLY A 179 11.07 -36.99 -23.65
C GLY A 179 12.48 -36.86 -23.06
N ASN A 180 13.38 -36.21 -23.80
CA ASN A 180 14.77 -35.98 -23.37
C ASN A 180 14.92 -35.12 -22.11
N PHE A 181 13.87 -34.41 -21.65
CA PHE A 181 13.90 -33.55 -20.47
C PHE A 181 13.37 -34.22 -19.21
N VAL A 182 13.13 -35.53 -19.22
CA VAL A 182 12.64 -36.30 -18.06
C VAL A 182 13.52 -36.10 -16.82
N ALA A 183 14.80 -35.80 -16.98
CA ALA A 183 15.72 -35.52 -15.89
C ALA A 183 15.24 -34.36 -14.99
N ILE A 184 14.49 -33.39 -15.54
CA ILE A 184 13.92 -32.26 -14.77
C ILE A 184 12.77 -32.74 -13.86
N LEU A 185 12.05 -33.82 -14.21
CA LEU A 185 11.00 -34.44 -13.41
C LEU A 185 11.52 -35.23 -12.19
N LYS A 186 12.83 -35.45 -12.05
CA LYS A 186 13.39 -36.16 -10.89
C LYS A 186 12.96 -35.50 -9.59
N ASN A 187 12.92 -34.16 -9.58
CA ASN A 187 12.41 -33.38 -8.45
C ASN A 187 11.19 -32.56 -8.90
N ILE A 188 10.01 -32.95 -8.48
CA ILE A 188 8.75 -32.33 -8.89
C ILE A 188 8.61 -30.89 -8.38
N ASP A 189 9.11 -30.58 -7.18
CA ASP A 189 9.06 -29.20 -6.67
C ASP A 189 9.95 -28.28 -7.48
N SER A 190 11.12 -28.76 -7.88
CA SER A 190 12.00 -28.01 -8.82
C SER A 190 11.34 -27.85 -10.18
N PHE A 191 10.74 -28.90 -10.73
CA PHE A 191 10.01 -28.84 -12.01
C PHE A 191 8.89 -27.79 -11.98
N LYS A 192 8.04 -27.82 -10.92
CA LYS A 192 6.98 -26.83 -10.74
C LYS A 192 7.53 -25.39 -10.67
N LYS A 193 8.58 -25.17 -9.87
CA LYS A 193 9.20 -23.85 -9.70
C LYS A 193 9.90 -23.36 -10.97
N ILE A 194 10.59 -24.23 -11.70
CA ILE A 194 11.20 -23.90 -12.99
C ILE A 194 10.11 -23.45 -13.98
N THR A 195 9.10 -24.30 -14.19
CA THR A 195 8.04 -24.04 -15.16
C THR A 195 7.25 -22.77 -14.84
N THR A 196 6.86 -22.57 -13.58
CA THR A 196 6.15 -21.34 -13.16
C THR A 196 6.99 -20.08 -13.32
N SER A 197 8.30 -20.16 -13.03
CA SER A 197 9.21 -19.03 -13.22
C SER A 197 9.40 -18.68 -14.69
N LEU A 198 9.52 -19.68 -15.57
CA LEU A 198 9.62 -19.47 -17.01
C LEU A 198 8.33 -18.86 -17.59
N PHE A 199 7.16 -19.34 -17.17
CA PHE A 199 5.89 -18.75 -17.59
C PHE A 199 5.75 -17.31 -17.08
N LYS A 200 6.13 -17.03 -15.83
CA LYS A 200 6.12 -15.68 -15.27
C LYS A 200 7.03 -14.75 -16.06
N LEU A 201 8.26 -15.19 -16.34
CA LEU A 201 9.24 -14.43 -17.11
C LEU A 201 8.73 -14.11 -18.52
N ASN A 202 8.20 -15.10 -19.24
CA ASN A 202 7.63 -14.90 -20.57
C ASN A 202 6.44 -13.93 -20.55
N ASN A 203 5.53 -14.08 -19.59
CA ASN A 203 4.38 -13.17 -19.44
C ASN A 203 4.82 -11.73 -19.17
N TYR A 204 5.84 -11.53 -18.34
CA TYR A 204 6.38 -10.21 -18.03
C TYR A 204 7.05 -9.58 -19.23
N ARG A 205 7.89 -10.33 -19.96
CA ARG A 205 8.52 -9.86 -21.21
C ARG A 205 7.48 -9.48 -22.27
N LYS A 206 6.44 -10.29 -22.45
CA LYS A 206 5.31 -9.96 -23.36
C LYS A 206 4.57 -8.69 -22.92
N CYS A 207 4.38 -8.49 -21.63
CA CYS A 207 3.74 -7.29 -21.09
C CYS A 207 4.62 -6.05 -21.34
N VAL A 208 5.93 -6.12 -21.08
CA VAL A 208 6.87 -5.04 -21.38
C VAL A 208 6.80 -4.64 -22.87
N LEU A 209 6.88 -5.61 -23.78
CA LEU A 209 6.78 -5.35 -25.22
C LEU A 209 5.42 -4.74 -25.60
N ALA A 210 4.34 -5.17 -24.97
CA ALA A 210 3.01 -4.64 -25.24
C ALA A 210 2.88 -3.18 -24.80
N ILE A 211 3.44 -2.83 -23.63
CA ILE A 211 3.49 -1.44 -23.13
C ILE A 211 4.34 -0.57 -24.06
N GLU A 212 5.55 -1.01 -24.40
CA GLU A 212 6.48 -0.27 -25.27
C GLU A 212 5.92 -0.06 -26.69
N GLN A 213 5.08 -0.98 -27.17
CA GLN A 213 4.37 -0.87 -28.45
C GLN A 213 3.01 -0.14 -28.34
N SER A 214 2.69 0.42 -27.16
CA SER A 214 1.42 1.11 -26.90
C SER A 214 0.18 0.30 -27.30
N LYS A 215 0.20 -1.01 -27.05
CA LYS A 215 -0.93 -1.88 -27.39
C LYS A 215 -2.14 -1.55 -26.53
N CYS A 216 -3.32 -1.62 -27.12
CA CYS A 216 -4.59 -1.49 -26.40
C CYS A 216 -4.66 -2.45 -25.19
N ASN A 217 -5.24 -2.01 -24.08
CA ASN A 217 -5.32 -2.71 -22.78
C ASN A 217 -4.01 -2.78 -21.96
N TYR A 218 -2.92 -2.14 -22.41
CA TYR A 218 -1.68 -1.97 -21.65
C TYR A 218 -1.37 -0.50 -21.33
N ASP A 219 -2.35 0.34 -21.51
CA ASP A 219 -2.34 1.81 -21.27
C ASP A 219 -2.86 2.20 -19.89
N ARG A 220 -3.32 1.22 -19.09
CA ARG A 220 -3.89 1.47 -17.77
C ARG A 220 -3.47 0.41 -16.76
N VAL A 221 -3.04 0.88 -15.59
CA VAL A 221 -2.87 0.07 -14.38
C VAL A 221 -4.20 0.03 -13.63
N VAL A 222 -4.57 -1.14 -13.12
CA VAL A 222 -5.82 -1.39 -12.41
C VAL A 222 -5.54 -1.90 -11.00
N TYR A 223 -6.26 -1.36 -10.03
CA TYR A 223 -6.31 -1.88 -8.67
C TYR A 223 -7.72 -2.34 -8.34
N ASP A 224 -7.83 -3.53 -7.76
CA ASP A 224 -9.12 -4.08 -7.29
C ASP A 224 -8.92 -4.63 -5.87
N ALA A 225 -9.56 -3.99 -4.90
CA ALA A 225 -9.44 -4.32 -3.47
C ALA A 225 -9.83 -5.77 -3.12
N ARG A 226 -10.58 -6.46 -3.99
CA ARG A 226 -10.96 -7.87 -3.81
C ARG A 226 -9.81 -8.84 -4.02
N TYR A 227 -8.75 -8.41 -4.71
CA TYR A 227 -7.62 -9.26 -5.10
C TYR A 227 -6.31 -8.70 -4.56
N ASN A 228 -5.81 -9.29 -3.47
CA ASN A 228 -4.55 -8.85 -2.85
C ASN A 228 -3.32 -9.61 -3.41
N ASN A 229 -3.29 -9.85 -4.72
CA ASN A 229 -2.16 -10.47 -5.40
C ASN A 229 -1.81 -9.72 -6.68
N ASP A 230 -0.52 -9.51 -6.89
CA ASP A 230 -0.04 -8.93 -8.14
C ASP A 230 -0.31 -9.85 -9.33
N SER A 231 -0.89 -9.27 -10.35
CA SER A 231 -0.95 -9.85 -11.70
C SER A 231 -0.36 -8.86 -12.68
N LEU A 232 0.94 -8.54 -12.50
CA LEU A 232 1.61 -7.46 -13.23
C LEU A 232 1.48 -7.59 -14.75
N HIS A 233 1.56 -8.83 -15.30
CA HIS A 233 1.36 -9.06 -16.72
C HIS A 233 -0.06 -8.79 -17.24
N LYS A 234 -1.02 -8.53 -16.34
CA LYS A 234 -2.39 -8.10 -16.63
C LYS A 234 -2.63 -6.66 -16.18
N MET A 235 -1.59 -5.89 -15.98
CA MET A 235 -1.66 -4.49 -15.51
C MET A 235 -2.40 -4.32 -14.16
N ARG A 236 -2.47 -5.38 -13.35
CA ARG A 236 -3.17 -5.36 -12.06
C ARG A 236 -2.19 -5.49 -10.90
N ILE A 237 -2.38 -4.61 -9.89
CA ILE A 237 -1.52 -4.48 -8.72
C ILE A 237 -2.23 -4.88 -7.42
N SER A 238 -1.45 -5.38 -6.45
CA SER A 238 -1.87 -5.69 -5.08
C SER A 238 -1.97 -4.45 -4.19
N HIS A 239 -2.36 -4.64 -2.93
CA HIS A 239 -2.38 -3.60 -1.91
C HIS A 239 -0.98 -3.00 -1.67
N ASP A 240 0.02 -3.84 -1.49
CA ASP A 240 1.40 -3.38 -1.23
C ASP A 240 2.00 -2.65 -2.43
N THR A 241 1.79 -3.18 -3.63
CA THR A 241 2.25 -2.55 -4.87
C THR A 241 1.54 -1.22 -5.13
N LEU A 242 0.26 -1.08 -4.76
CA LEU A 242 -0.45 0.19 -4.80
C LEU A 242 0.25 1.26 -3.94
N LEU A 243 0.61 0.92 -2.69
CA LEU A 243 1.28 1.86 -1.79
C LEU A 243 2.69 2.21 -2.28
N GLU A 244 3.43 1.24 -2.84
CA GLU A 244 4.71 1.50 -3.51
C GLU A 244 4.56 2.50 -4.67
N TYR A 245 3.55 2.32 -5.53
CA TYR A 245 3.29 3.21 -6.66
C TYR A 245 2.85 4.59 -6.21
N ALA A 246 1.96 4.66 -5.22
CA ALA A 246 1.52 5.93 -4.64
C ALA A 246 2.69 6.73 -4.09
N LYS A 247 3.59 6.08 -3.33
CA LYS A 247 4.81 6.72 -2.85
C LYS A 247 5.66 7.25 -4.01
N LYS A 248 5.96 6.44 -5.02
CA LYS A 248 6.77 6.87 -6.18
C LYS A 248 6.16 8.08 -6.88
N ILE A 249 4.85 8.05 -7.15
CA ILE A 249 4.16 9.15 -7.83
C ILE A 249 4.20 10.42 -6.97
N VAL A 250 3.78 10.35 -5.71
CA VAL A 250 3.70 11.55 -4.86
C VAL A 250 5.09 12.15 -4.61
N LEU A 251 6.13 11.32 -4.40
CA LEU A 251 7.47 11.84 -4.16
C LEU A 251 8.08 12.51 -5.39
N ASN A 252 7.81 11.98 -6.59
CA ASN A 252 8.43 12.45 -7.83
C ASN A 252 7.73 13.67 -8.46
N TYR A 253 6.47 13.93 -8.11
CA TYR A 253 5.69 15.01 -8.76
C TYR A 253 5.24 16.07 -7.76
N ASP A 254 5.98 17.18 -7.67
CA ASP A 254 5.68 18.31 -6.78
C ASP A 254 4.30 18.93 -7.04
N VAL A 255 3.86 18.94 -8.30
CA VAL A 255 2.51 19.42 -8.66
C VAL A 255 1.42 18.58 -8.00
N LEU A 256 1.61 17.26 -7.92
CA LEU A 256 0.64 16.40 -7.22
C LEU A 256 0.63 16.67 -5.71
N LYS A 257 1.81 16.90 -5.10
CA LYS A 257 1.88 17.31 -3.69
C LYS A 257 1.08 18.58 -3.44
N GLN A 258 1.23 19.57 -4.31
CA GLN A 258 0.48 20.81 -4.21
C GLN A 258 -1.03 20.57 -4.33
N ILE A 259 -1.48 19.82 -5.35
CA ILE A 259 -2.90 19.48 -5.52
C ILE A 259 -3.48 18.78 -4.27
N ILE A 260 -2.70 17.87 -3.65
CA ILE A 260 -3.14 17.18 -2.45
C ILE A 260 -3.26 18.16 -1.27
N ILE A 261 -2.28 19.03 -1.06
CA ILE A 261 -2.26 20.01 0.03
C ILE A 261 -3.38 21.02 -0.14
N ASP A 262 -3.54 21.56 -1.36
CA ASP A 262 -4.61 22.52 -1.68
C ASP A 262 -5.99 21.95 -1.42
N LYS A 263 -6.20 20.67 -1.75
CA LYS A 263 -7.49 20.01 -1.59
C LYS A 263 -7.75 19.50 -0.19
N TYR A 264 -6.69 19.11 0.54
CA TYR A 264 -6.78 18.42 1.82
C TYR A 264 -5.85 19.05 2.88
N PRO A 265 -6.21 20.23 3.41
CA PRO A 265 -5.37 20.93 4.40
C PRO A 265 -5.29 20.20 5.75
N TYR A 266 -6.19 19.28 6.02
CA TYR A 266 -6.20 18.46 7.24
C TYR A 266 -6.25 16.97 6.88
N ILE A 267 -5.25 16.20 7.35
CA ILE A 267 -5.13 14.76 7.09
C ILE A 267 -4.93 14.04 8.43
N PHE A 268 -5.86 13.20 8.81
CA PHE A 268 -5.78 12.43 10.06
C PHE A 268 -5.64 10.94 9.78
N VAL A 269 -4.76 10.28 10.52
CA VAL A 269 -4.48 8.85 10.42
C VAL A 269 -4.81 8.20 11.75
N ASP A 270 -5.77 7.28 11.75
CA ASP A 270 -6.12 6.45 12.89
C ASP A 270 -5.25 5.19 12.91
N GLU A 271 -4.91 4.73 14.12
CA GLU A 271 -4.05 3.56 14.37
C GLU A 271 -2.74 3.62 13.55
N TYR A 272 -2.03 4.76 13.65
CA TYR A 272 -0.83 5.00 12.83
C TYR A 272 0.23 3.91 12.97
N GLN A 273 0.31 3.23 14.12
CA GLN A 273 1.29 2.17 14.36
C GLN A 273 1.15 0.98 13.39
N ASP A 274 -0.07 0.75 12.88
CA ASP A 274 -0.35 -0.31 11.90
C ASP A 274 -0.22 0.18 10.45
N THR A 275 0.07 1.47 10.26
CA THR A 275 0.18 2.09 8.92
C THR A 275 1.48 1.69 8.23
N ASN A 276 1.37 1.38 6.94
CA ASN A 276 2.52 1.04 6.11
C ASN A 276 3.49 2.23 6.01
N PRO A 277 4.82 2.02 6.16
CA PRO A 277 5.84 3.07 6.07
C PRO A 277 5.74 3.96 4.82
N TYR A 278 5.34 3.42 3.68
CA TYR A 278 5.18 4.20 2.45
C TYR A 278 4.16 5.33 2.58
N VAL A 279 3.11 5.12 3.36
CA VAL A 279 2.08 6.16 3.62
C VAL A 279 2.66 7.25 4.50
N ILE A 280 3.45 6.90 5.52
CA ILE A 280 4.13 7.87 6.38
C ILE A 280 5.11 8.72 5.54
N ASP A 281 5.90 8.09 4.66
CA ASP A 281 6.80 8.80 3.75
C ASP A 281 6.06 9.78 2.83
N ILE A 282 4.89 9.38 2.30
CA ILE A 282 4.01 10.26 1.51
C ILE A 282 3.61 11.47 2.35
N LEU A 283 3.02 11.26 3.52
CA LEU A 283 2.53 12.32 4.39
C LEU A 283 3.65 13.26 4.86
N THR A 284 4.81 12.70 5.21
CA THR A 284 6.01 13.47 5.57
C THR A 284 6.47 14.35 4.40
N SER A 285 6.47 13.80 3.18
CA SER A 285 6.83 14.58 1.98
C SER A 285 5.85 15.73 1.72
N LEU A 286 4.56 15.55 2.00
CA LEU A 286 3.56 16.63 1.90
C LEU A 286 3.85 17.73 2.92
N VAL A 287 4.14 17.38 4.18
CA VAL A 287 4.49 18.35 5.24
C VAL A 287 5.78 19.10 4.90
N GLN A 288 6.81 18.42 4.39
CA GLN A 288 8.06 19.06 3.97
C GLN A 288 7.83 20.00 2.79
N TYR A 289 7.04 19.57 1.79
CA TYR A 289 6.70 20.40 0.64
C TYR A 289 5.86 21.61 1.03
N SER A 290 4.87 21.45 1.93
CA SER A 290 4.04 22.54 2.43
C SER A 290 4.84 23.64 3.10
N LYS A 291 5.87 23.28 3.89
CA LYS A 291 6.82 24.22 4.49
C LYS A 291 7.61 24.99 3.41
N LYS A 292 8.07 24.28 2.36
CA LYS A 292 8.82 24.88 1.25
C LYS A 292 8.05 25.94 0.50
N ILE A 293 6.73 25.71 0.28
CA ILE A 293 5.87 26.65 -0.47
C ILE A 293 5.10 27.62 0.42
N ASN A 294 5.31 27.56 1.73
CA ASN A 294 4.60 28.35 2.75
C ASN A 294 3.06 28.20 2.63
N HIS A 295 2.59 27.00 2.37
CA HIS A 295 1.17 26.65 2.31
C HIS A 295 0.88 25.50 3.29
N PRO A 296 0.30 25.80 4.48
CA PRO A 296 0.27 24.84 5.59
C PRO A 296 -0.63 23.64 5.33
N VAL A 297 -0.20 22.49 5.81
CA VAL A 297 -1.00 21.28 5.94
C VAL A 297 -0.81 20.72 7.35
N CYS A 298 -1.91 20.36 8.02
CA CYS A 298 -1.90 19.74 9.33
C CYS A 298 -2.12 18.22 9.18
N VAL A 299 -1.13 17.42 9.56
CA VAL A 299 -1.23 15.96 9.63
C VAL A 299 -1.29 15.54 11.10
N GLY A 300 -2.35 14.84 11.48
CA GLY A 300 -2.54 14.31 12.84
C GLY A 300 -2.50 12.78 12.83
N TYR A 301 -1.58 12.20 13.60
CA TYR A 301 -1.46 10.77 13.80
C TYR A 301 -2.06 10.39 15.16
N PHE A 302 -3.03 9.48 15.15
CA PHE A 302 -3.68 8.95 16.35
C PHE A 302 -3.31 7.48 16.50
N GLY A 303 -2.72 7.08 17.63
CA GLY A 303 -2.30 5.70 17.79
C GLY A 303 -1.65 5.40 19.14
N ASP A 304 -0.98 4.26 19.19
CA ASP A 304 -0.24 3.77 20.34
C ASP A 304 1.11 3.23 19.89
N ASN A 305 2.19 3.90 20.25
CA ASN A 305 3.55 3.51 19.87
C ASN A 305 4.00 2.17 20.48
N VAL A 306 3.32 1.68 21.52
CA VAL A 306 3.64 0.41 22.19
C VAL A 306 2.89 -0.77 21.54
N GLN A 307 1.76 -0.52 20.86
CA GLN A 307 0.96 -1.52 20.19
C GLN A 307 1.30 -1.57 18.71
N ASN A 308 2.09 -2.55 18.30
CA ASN A 308 2.27 -2.90 16.90
C ASN A 308 1.77 -4.33 16.70
N ILE A 309 0.54 -4.47 16.20
CA ILE A 309 -0.10 -5.77 15.97
C ILE A 309 0.42 -6.41 14.68
N TYR A 310 0.82 -5.60 13.71
CA TYR A 310 1.30 -6.04 12.40
C TYR A 310 2.78 -5.72 12.22
N ASN A 311 3.60 -6.74 11.97
CA ASN A 311 5.05 -6.59 11.71
C ASN A 311 5.37 -5.67 10.51
N SER A 312 4.39 -5.35 9.67
CA SER A 312 4.51 -4.45 8.52
C SER A 312 4.17 -2.99 8.83
N GLY A 313 3.62 -2.69 10.01
CA GLY A 313 3.29 -1.32 10.43
C GLY A 313 4.54 -0.52 10.84
N ILE A 314 4.39 0.82 10.86
CA ILE A 314 5.50 1.73 11.20
C ILE A 314 5.90 1.62 12.67
N GLY A 315 4.94 1.40 13.59
CA GLY A 315 5.17 1.30 15.03
C GLY A 315 5.91 2.52 15.59
N ASP A 316 6.86 2.26 16.47
CA ASP A 316 7.74 3.25 17.09
C ASP A 316 8.73 3.92 16.10
N LYS A 317 8.96 3.30 14.94
CA LYS A 317 9.83 3.86 13.89
C LYS A 317 9.28 5.15 13.27
N ILE A 318 8.02 5.52 13.55
CA ILE A 318 7.43 6.75 13.03
C ILE A 318 8.31 7.96 13.33
N TYR A 319 8.94 8.01 14.50
CA TYR A 319 9.81 9.12 14.91
C TYR A 319 11.06 9.30 14.05
N SER A 320 11.50 8.27 13.33
CA SER A 320 12.60 8.36 12.36
C SER A 320 12.16 8.85 10.97
N HIS A 321 10.86 8.87 10.70
CA HIS A 321 10.30 9.28 9.42
C HIS A 321 9.73 10.70 9.42
N ILE A 322 9.45 11.27 10.60
CA ILE A 322 8.78 12.57 10.73
C ILE A 322 9.66 13.56 11.47
N GLU A 323 9.61 14.84 11.06
CA GLU A 323 10.31 15.94 11.70
C GLU A 323 9.36 17.12 11.97
N GLY A 324 9.49 17.74 13.14
CA GLY A 324 8.75 18.96 13.50
C GLY A 324 7.27 18.72 13.77
N PHE A 325 6.93 17.54 14.31
CA PHE A 325 5.60 17.22 14.82
C PHE A 325 5.53 17.49 16.32
N GLU A 326 4.36 17.96 16.80
CA GLU A 326 4.08 18.12 18.22
C GLU A 326 3.69 16.76 18.82
N GLU A 327 4.32 16.35 19.90
CA GLU A 327 3.99 15.10 20.57
C GLU A 327 3.01 15.34 21.71
N ILE A 328 1.86 14.69 21.67
CA ILE A 328 0.81 14.76 22.66
C ILE A 328 0.61 13.39 23.27
N ASN A 329 1.03 13.20 24.52
CA ASN A 329 0.93 11.92 25.21
C ASN A 329 -0.21 11.94 26.22
N LYS A 330 -1.05 10.90 26.22
CA LYS A 330 -2.00 10.62 27.27
C LYS A 330 -1.39 9.59 28.23
N ASN A 331 -0.63 10.09 29.21
CA ASN A 331 -0.15 9.26 30.32
C ASN A 331 -1.32 8.93 31.26
N PHE A 332 -1.49 7.66 31.61
CA PHE A 332 -2.46 7.19 32.61
C PHE A 332 -2.00 7.47 34.02
#